data_d91b3646866d91efd67d0c3f07633068
#
_entry.id   d91b3646866d91efd67d0c3f07633068
#
_cell.length_a   1.000
_cell.length_b   1.000
_cell.length_c   1.000
_cell.angle_alpha   90.00
_cell.angle_beta   90.00
_cell.angle_gamma   90.00
#
_symmetry.space_group_name_H-M   'P 1'
#
loop_
_entity.id
_entity.type
_entity.pdbx_description
1 polymer ?
#
loop_
_entity_poly.entity_id
_entity_poly.type
_entity_poly.pdbx_seq_one_letter_code
_entity_poly.pdbx_strand_id
1 'polypeptide(L)'
;MIRRCLVVIFMWFAAFPAAAQDMASLVADRISVDPSGRLTATGNVEVFYRGTRLTARSVTYTRDGDILTIEGPIRVTESDGTVLTAAAAELDRDLSDGVLRSARLVLNQQLQLAANEISRVGDRYTRLNRVVASSCEVCAARPTPLWEIRAGSVIHDTEERQLYFSNAQIRVAGIPVFYIPRLRLPDPT
;
A
#
# COMPACT_ATOMS: atom_id res chain seq x y z
N MET A 1 -42.52 26.84 37.97
CA MET A 1 -41.15 26.99 37.45
C MET A 1 -40.45 25.65 37.24
N ILE A 2 -40.81 24.55 37.87
CA ILE A 2 -40.16 23.22 37.78
C ILE A 2 -40.41 22.52 36.46
N ARG A 3 -41.53 22.73 35.75
CA ARG A 3 -41.89 22.07 34.48
C ARG A 3 -41.09 22.57 33.27
N ARG A 4 -40.47 23.74 33.33
CA ARG A 4 -39.63 24.27 32.21
C ARG A 4 -38.17 23.79 32.28
N CYS A 5 -37.64 23.43 33.44
CA CYS A 5 -36.29 22.89 33.59
C CYS A 5 -36.16 21.44 33.11
N LEU A 6 -37.22 20.62 33.17
CA LEU A 6 -37.20 19.21 32.76
C LEU A 6 -37.09 19.03 31.24
N VAL A 7 -37.60 19.96 30.44
CA VAL A 7 -37.51 19.90 28.96
C VAL A 7 -36.12 20.24 28.45
N VAL A 8 -35.36 21.09 29.13
CA VAL A 8 -34.00 21.48 28.75
C VAL A 8 -32.98 20.37 29.03
N ILE A 9 -33.19 19.57 30.08
CA ILE A 9 -32.30 18.45 30.44
C ILE A 9 -32.45 17.27 29.45
N PHE A 10 -33.64 17.09 28.87
CA PHE A 10 -33.88 15.98 27.90
C PHE A 10 -33.30 16.25 26.50
N MET A 11 -32.99 17.50 26.16
CA MET A 11 -32.42 17.87 24.85
C MET A 11 -30.89 17.74 24.76
N TRP A 12 -30.22 17.50 25.88
CA TRP A 12 -28.73 17.36 25.90
C TRP A 12 -28.20 15.94 25.73
N PHE A 13 -29.11 14.94 25.68
CA PHE A 13 -28.70 13.52 25.58
C PHE A 13 -28.72 12.91 24.15
N ALA A 14 -28.98 13.73 23.13
CA ALA A 14 -29.19 13.22 21.75
C ALA A 14 -28.01 13.42 20.77
N ALA A 15 -26.81 13.78 21.23
CA ALA A 15 -25.65 13.89 20.37
C ALA A 15 -24.69 12.69 20.60
N PHE A 16 -25.13 11.46 20.29
CA PHE A 16 -24.18 10.39 20.06
C PHE A 16 -23.50 10.65 18.71
N PRO A 17 -22.16 10.79 18.65
CA PRO A 17 -21.47 10.78 17.37
C PRO A 17 -21.74 9.41 16.72
N ALA A 18 -22.41 9.39 15.59
CA ALA A 18 -22.47 8.21 14.74
C ALA A 18 -21.02 7.93 14.31
N ALA A 19 -20.39 6.91 14.88
CA ALA A 19 -19.13 6.40 14.37
C ALA A 19 -19.41 5.93 12.94
N ALA A 20 -18.91 6.67 11.95
CA ALA A 20 -18.90 6.22 10.56
C ALA A 20 -18.04 4.95 10.53
N GLN A 21 -18.68 3.80 10.38
CA GLN A 21 -17.97 2.55 10.15
C GLN A 21 -17.39 2.63 8.75
N ASP A 22 -16.08 2.57 8.63
CA ASP A 22 -15.38 2.44 7.36
C ASP A 22 -15.81 1.13 6.69
N MET A 23 -16.75 1.21 5.77
CA MET A 23 -17.24 0.04 5.04
C MET A 23 -16.28 -0.28 3.89
N ALA A 24 -15.69 -1.48 3.92
CA ALA A 24 -15.04 -2.04 2.76
C ALA A 24 -16.07 -2.55 1.76
N SER A 25 -15.90 -2.27 0.48
CA SER A 25 -16.69 -2.86 -0.59
C SER A 25 -15.85 -3.79 -1.45
N LEU A 26 -16.37 -4.97 -1.76
CA LEU A 26 -15.74 -5.98 -2.60
C LEU A 26 -16.65 -6.28 -3.79
N VAL A 27 -16.10 -6.20 -5.00
CA VAL A 27 -16.74 -6.60 -6.26
C VAL A 27 -15.88 -7.68 -6.90
N ALA A 28 -16.50 -8.73 -7.44
CA ALA A 28 -15.80 -9.81 -8.14
C ALA A 28 -16.78 -10.55 -9.07
N ASP A 29 -16.25 -11.28 -10.07
CA ASP A 29 -17.10 -12.09 -10.95
C ASP A 29 -17.72 -13.28 -10.19
N ARG A 30 -17.00 -13.82 -9.20
CA ARG A 30 -17.46 -14.93 -8.35
C ARG A 30 -16.98 -14.76 -6.93
N ILE A 31 -17.87 -14.95 -5.99
CA ILE A 31 -17.56 -15.00 -4.56
C ILE A 31 -18.07 -16.32 -3.99
N SER A 32 -17.25 -17.04 -3.23
CA SER A 32 -17.58 -18.27 -2.54
C SER A 32 -17.09 -18.24 -1.10
N VAL A 33 -17.86 -18.87 -0.22
CA VAL A 33 -17.48 -19.06 1.19
C VAL A 33 -17.53 -20.56 1.46
N ASP A 34 -16.44 -21.12 1.95
CA ASP A 34 -16.36 -22.52 2.30
C ASP A 34 -16.85 -22.77 3.74
N PRO A 35 -17.07 -24.04 4.14
CA PRO A 35 -17.54 -24.38 5.49
C PRO A 35 -16.54 -23.97 6.61
N SER A 36 -15.27 -23.75 6.30
CA SER A 36 -14.26 -23.24 7.25
C SER A 36 -14.34 -21.72 7.45
N GLY A 37 -15.24 -21.05 6.70
CA GLY A 37 -15.39 -19.59 6.74
C GLY A 37 -14.34 -18.85 5.92
N ARG A 38 -13.60 -19.54 5.04
CA ARG A 38 -12.70 -18.91 4.08
C ARG A 38 -13.54 -18.30 2.96
N LEU A 39 -13.37 -17.01 2.73
CA LEU A 39 -13.98 -16.28 1.63
C LEU A 39 -12.98 -16.21 0.47
N THR A 40 -13.41 -16.61 -0.73
CA THR A 40 -12.62 -16.51 -1.95
C THR A 40 -13.39 -15.72 -3.00
N ALA A 41 -12.82 -14.63 -3.47
CA ALA A 41 -13.30 -13.82 -4.59
C ALA A 41 -12.37 -14.02 -5.79
N THR A 42 -12.94 -14.28 -6.97
CA THR A 42 -12.18 -14.55 -8.19
C THR A 42 -12.77 -13.81 -9.39
N GLY A 43 -11.88 -13.40 -10.30
CA GLY A 43 -12.21 -12.70 -11.54
C GLY A 43 -12.55 -11.22 -11.30
N ASN A 44 -11.75 -10.33 -11.90
CA ASN A 44 -11.93 -8.87 -11.83
C ASN A 44 -12.21 -8.35 -10.42
N VAL A 45 -11.44 -8.84 -9.45
CA VAL A 45 -11.65 -8.48 -8.05
C VAL A 45 -11.27 -7.02 -7.84
N GLU A 46 -12.18 -6.28 -7.23
CA GLU A 46 -12.00 -4.88 -6.89
C GLU A 46 -12.44 -4.63 -5.45
N VAL A 47 -11.55 -4.06 -4.65
CA VAL A 47 -11.79 -3.72 -3.24
C VAL A 47 -11.62 -2.23 -3.06
N PHE A 48 -12.59 -1.60 -2.40
CA PHE A 48 -12.51 -0.20 -1.96
C PHE A 48 -12.53 -0.16 -0.44
N TYR A 49 -11.50 0.47 0.14
CA TYR A 49 -11.38 0.63 1.57
C TYR A 49 -10.65 1.93 1.90
N ARG A 50 -11.25 2.81 2.71
CA ARG A 50 -10.66 4.10 3.16
C ARG A 50 -10.04 4.94 2.03
N GLY A 51 -10.69 5.01 0.87
CA GLY A 51 -10.19 5.76 -0.29
C GLY A 51 -9.10 5.03 -1.09
N THR A 52 -8.68 3.85 -0.66
CA THR A 52 -7.76 2.96 -1.39
C THR A 52 -8.56 2.05 -2.30
N ARG A 53 -8.15 1.94 -3.55
CA ARG A 53 -8.69 1.00 -4.54
C ARG A 53 -7.67 -0.09 -4.82
N LEU A 54 -8.02 -1.34 -4.56
CA LEU A 54 -7.23 -2.52 -4.90
C LEU A 54 -7.91 -3.28 -6.03
N THR A 55 -7.15 -3.67 -7.05
CA THR A 55 -7.59 -4.60 -8.10
C THR A 55 -6.68 -5.82 -8.13
N ALA A 56 -7.26 -7.02 -8.33
CA ALA A 56 -6.53 -8.27 -8.34
C ALA A 56 -7.23 -9.34 -9.18
N ARG A 57 -6.57 -10.48 -9.41
CA ARG A 57 -7.18 -11.65 -10.05
C ARG A 57 -8.02 -12.44 -9.08
N SER A 58 -7.49 -12.66 -7.88
CA SER A 58 -8.20 -13.34 -6.79
C SER A 58 -7.80 -12.78 -5.43
N VAL A 59 -8.73 -12.83 -4.50
CA VAL A 59 -8.54 -12.48 -3.10
C VAL A 59 -9.13 -13.59 -2.25
N THR A 60 -8.34 -14.14 -1.35
CA THR A 60 -8.76 -15.15 -0.39
C THR A 60 -8.57 -14.59 1.02
N TYR A 61 -9.65 -14.49 1.77
CA TYR A 61 -9.62 -14.13 3.17
C TYR A 61 -9.75 -15.38 4.04
N THR A 62 -8.79 -15.58 4.94
CA THR A 62 -8.78 -16.68 5.90
C THR A 62 -9.03 -16.10 7.29
N ARG A 63 -10.14 -16.52 7.92
CA ARG A 63 -10.53 -16.02 9.25
C ARG A 63 -9.53 -16.41 10.33
N ASP A 64 -8.95 -17.62 10.28
CA ASP A 64 -7.85 -18.02 11.14
C ASP A 64 -6.59 -17.23 10.74
N GLY A 65 -6.15 -16.32 11.64
CA GLY A 65 -5.02 -15.43 11.41
C GLY A 65 -5.36 -14.10 10.76
N ASP A 66 -6.61 -13.85 10.35
CA ASP A 66 -7.07 -12.58 9.74
C ASP A 66 -6.26 -12.17 8.50
N ILE A 67 -5.91 -13.16 7.66
CA ILE A 67 -4.97 -13.02 6.53
C ILE A 67 -5.73 -12.90 5.21
N LEU A 68 -5.34 -11.92 4.40
CA LEU A 68 -5.70 -11.74 3.01
C LEU A 68 -4.56 -12.22 2.09
N THR A 69 -4.79 -13.29 1.34
CA THR A 69 -3.90 -13.74 0.27
C THR A 69 -4.43 -13.22 -1.06
N ILE A 70 -3.62 -12.46 -1.78
CA ILE A 70 -4.01 -11.78 -3.01
C ILE A 70 -3.10 -12.26 -4.15
N GLU A 71 -3.71 -12.71 -5.24
CA GLU A 71 -3.01 -13.13 -6.46
C GLU A 71 -3.15 -12.08 -7.56
N GLY A 72 -2.02 -11.73 -8.14
CA GLY A 72 -1.91 -10.69 -9.13
C GLY A 72 -2.31 -11.05 -10.56
N PRO A 73 -2.24 -10.04 -11.44
CA PRO A 73 -1.61 -8.75 -11.20
C PRO A 73 -2.39 -7.88 -10.20
N ILE A 74 -1.70 -7.44 -9.17
CA ILE A 74 -2.26 -6.57 -8.12
C ILE A 74 -1.95 -5.13 -8.49
N ARG A 75 -2.94 -4.25 -8.31
CA ARG A 75 -2.75 -2.79 -8.35
C ARG A 75 -3.50 -2.16 -7.19
N VAL A 76 -2.79 -1.41 -6.39
CA VAL A 76 -3.35 -0.59 -5.32
C VAL A 76 -3.15 0.86 -5.71
N THR A 77 -4.20 1.66 -5.61
CA THR A 77 -4.16 3.11 -5.84
C THR A 77 -4.64 3.77 -4.56
N GLU A 78 -3.79 4.57 -3.95
CA GLU A 78 -4.09 5.31 -2.73
C GLU A 78 -4.66 6.69 -3.06
N SER A 79 -5.31 7.32 -2.09
CA SER A 79 -5.97 8.62 -2.28
C SER A 79 -4.99 9.77 -2.56
N ASP A 80 -3.73 9.65 -2.16
CA ASP A 80 -2.63 10.59 -2.41
C ASP A 80 -2.02 10.47 -3.82
N GLY A 81 -2.51 9.52 -4.64
CA GLY A 81 -2.00 9.24 -5.99
C GLY A 81 -0.85 8.23 -6.02
N THR A 82 -0.46 7.67 -4.88
CA THR A 82 0.51 6.56 -4.82
C THR A 82 -0.07 5.32 -5.51
N VAL A 83 0.72 4.70 -6.36
CA VAL A 83 0.35 3.46 -7.06
C VAL A 83 1.33 2.36 -6.70
N LEU A 84 0.81 1.28 -6.13
CA LEU A 84 1.54 0.06 -5.85
C LEU A 84 1.06 -1.05 -6.79
N THR A 85 1.99 -1.75 -7.41
CA THR A 85 1.69 -2.96 -8.18
C THR A 85 2.51 -4.13 -7.66
N ALA A 86 1.96 -5.34 -7.67
CA ALA A 86 2.66 -6.54 -7.22
C ALA A 86 2.19 -7.80 -7.95
N ALA A 87 3.00 -8.86 -7.91
CA ALA A 87 2.62 -10.16 -8.46
C ALA A 87 1.76 -10.96 -7.47
N ALA A 88 2.05 -10.85 -6.18
CA ALA A 88 1.31 -11.50 -5.10
C ALA A 88 1.45 -10.68 -3.81
N ALA A 89 0.48 -10.81 -2.92
CA ALA A 89 0.52 -10.19 -1.60
C ALA A 89 -0.10 -11.11 -0.55
N GLU A 90 0.39 -10.97 0.67
CA GLU A 90 -0.17 -11.53 1.89
C GLU A 90 -0.23 -10.40 2.92
N LEU A 91 -1.43 -9.97 3.25
CA LEU A 91 -1.68 -8.78 4.06
C LEU A 91 -2.65 -9.13 5.19
N ASP A 92 -2.68 -8.31 6.21
CA ASP A 92 -3.77 -8.32 7.19
C ASP A 92 -5.07 -7.74 6.57
N ARG A 93 -6.17 -7.88 7.29
CA ARG A 93 -7.48 -7.38 6.85
C ARG A 93 -7.51 -5.87 6.63
N ASP A 94 -6.77 -5.12 7.43
CA ASP A 94 -6.76 -3.66 7.38
C ASP A 94 -5.73 -3.13 6.36
N LEU A 95 -5.01 -4.02 5.66
CA LEU A 95 -3.98 -3.73 4.64
C LEU A 95 -2.77 -2.94 5.20
N SER A 96 -2.62 -2.90 6.52
CA SER A 96 -1.57 -2.15 7.22
C SER A 96 -0.27 -2.93 7.34
N ASP A 97 -0.38 -4.24 7.54
CA ASP A 97 0.75 -5.14 7.71
C ASP A 97 0.76 -6.22 6.62
N GLY A 98 1.96 -6.63 6.22
CA GLY A 98 2.12 -7.76 5.32
C GLY A 98 3.25 -7.65 4.33
N VAL A 99 3.26 -8.56 3.35
CA VAL A 99 4.33 -8.73 2.37
C VAL A 99 3.79 -8.76 0.96
N LEU A 100 4.41 -7.98 0.07
CA LEU A 100 4.13 -7.99 -1.36
C LEU A 100 5.38 -8.43 -2.11
N ARG A 101 5.19 -9.25 -3.14
CA ARG A 101 6.30 -9.83 -3.94
C ARG A 101 6.33 -9.25 -5.35
N SER A 102 7.54 -9.04 -5.87
CA SER A 102 7.79 -8.47 -7.21
C SER A 102 7.01 -7.17 -7.38
N ALA A 103 7.20 -6.25 -6.45
CA ALA A 103 6.40 -5.05 -6.32
C ALA A 103 7.08 -3.81 -6.91
N ARG A 104 6.25 -2.89 -7.39
CA ARG A 104 6.65 -1.55 -7.83
C ARG A 104 5.77 -0.52 -7.12
N LEU A 105 6.41 0.45 -6.52
CA LEU A 105 5.80 1.61 -5.88
C LEU A 105 6.09 2.85 -6.73
N VAL A 106 5.07 3.63 -7.04
CA VAL A 106 5.19 4.90 -7.77
C VAL A 106 4.65 6.00 -6.88
N LEU A 107 5.55 6.86 -6.41
CA LEU A 107 5.25 7.98 -5.54
C LEU A 107 5.00 9.24 -6.39
N ASN A 108 3.82 9.83 -6.23
CA ASN A 108 3.38 11.06 -6.88
C ASN A 108 3.76 11.15 -8.39
N GLN A 109 3.71 10.02 -9.10
CA GLN A 109 4.06 9.89 -10.52
C GLN A 109 5.50 10.33 -10.88
N GLN A 110 6.34 10.63 -9.89
CA GLN A 110 7.70 11.15 -10.10
C GLN A 110 8.78 10.12 -9.78
N LEU A 111 8.68 9.43 -8.64
CA LEU A 111 9.68 8.46 -8.22
C LEU A 111 9.12 7.04 -8.30
N GLN A 112 9.78 6.18 -9.04
CA GLN A 112 9.46 4.77 -9.16
C GLN A 112 10.46 3.94 -8.38
N LEU A 113 9.96 3.07 -7.50
CA LEU A 113 10.74 2.11 -6.74
C LEU A 113 10.28 0.70 -7.12
N ALA A 114 11.15 -0.09 -7.73
CA ALA A 114 10.90 -1.50 -7.96
C ALA A 114 11.66 -2.33 -6.94
N ALA A 115 11.00 -3.30 -6.32
CA ALA A 115 11.56 -4.16 -5.29
C ALA A 115 11.17 -5.62 -5.51
N ASN A 116 12.05 -6.53 -5.07
CA ASN A 116 11.69 -7.97 -5.05
C ASN A 116 10.59 -8.23 -4.02
N GLU A 117 10.64 -7.50 -2.92
CA GLU A 117 9.73 -7.65 -1.81
C GLU A 117 9.50 -6.30 -1.13
N ILE A 118 8.27 -6.04 -0.79
CA ILE A 118 7.85 -4.90 0.05
C ILE A 118 7.17 -5.47 1.27
N SER A 119 7.62 -5.09 2.46
CA SER A 119 6.95 -5.36 3.74
C SER A 119 6.40 -4.07 4.31
N ARG A 120 5.14 -4.08 4.68
CA ARG A 120 4.49 -2.99 5.44
C ARG A 120 4.43 -3.38 6.91
N VAL A 121 4.68 -2.41 7.79
CA VAL A 121 4.58 -2.56 9.25
C VAL A 121 3.87 -1.33 9.78
N GLY A 122 2.61 -1.50 10.08
CA GLY A 122 1.71 -0.40 10.38
C GLY A 122 1.57 0.56 9.20
N ASP A 123 0.87 1.66 9.40
CA ASP A 123 0.66 2.67 8.36
C ASP A 123 1.91 3.56 8.14
N ARG A 124 2.92 3.45 9.02
CA ARG A 124 4.09 4.33 9.01
C ARG A 124 5.25 3.82 8.16
N TYR A 125 5.63 2.55 8.32
CA TYR A 125 6.86 2.05 7.70
C TYR A 125 6.59 1.10 6.56
N THR A 126 7.19 1.39 5.40
CA THR A 126 7.26 0.46 4.28
C THR A 126 8.73 0.13 4.00
N ARG A 127 9.10 -1.14 4.14
CA ARG A 127 10.44 -1.64 3.84
C ARG A 127 10.45 -2.32 2.48
N LEU A 128 11.36 -1.88 1.63
CA LEU A 128 11.59 -2.45 0.31
C LEU A 128 12.95 -3.16 0.30
N ASN A 129 13.01 -4.37 -0.23
CA ASN A 129 14.22 -5.17 -0.33
C ASN A 129 14.67 -5.31 -1.79
N ARG A 130 15.97 -5.18 -2.05
CA ARG A 130 16.60 -5.22 -3.39
C ARG A 130 15.91 -4.23 -4.33
N VAL A 131 16.15 -2.97 -4.08
CA VAL A 131 15.42 -1.86 -4.69
C VAL A 131 16.18 -1.26 -5.85
N VAL A 132 15.45 -0.91 -6.90
CA VAL A 132 15.89 0.01 -7.94
C VAL A 132 14.95 1.20 -7.93
N ALA A 133 15.49 2.40 -7.75
CA ALA A 133 14.76 3.67 -7.75
C ALA A 133 15.20 4.52 -8.95
N SER A 134 14.25 5.13 -9.64
CA SER A 134 14.50 6.08 -10.74
C SER A 134 13.28 6.98 -10.94
N SER A 135 13.50 8.22 -11.40
CA SER A 135 12.42 9.06 -11.91
C SER A 135 12.33 9.06 -13.44
N CYS A 136 13.17 8.28 -14.11
CA CYS A 136 13.16 8.17 -15.56
C CYS A 136 12.07 7.21 -16.02
N GLU A 137 11.34 7.58 -17.07
CA GLU A 137 10.46 6.65 -17.76
C GLU A 137 11.27 5.52 -18.39
N VAL A 138 10.95 4.29 -18.01
CA VAL A 138 11.52 3.08 -18.61
C VAL A 138 10.51 2.52 -19.59
N CYS A 139 10.88 2.44 -20.85
CA CYS A 139 10.05 1.86 -21.91
C CYS A 139 10.79 0.75 -22.65
N ALA A 140 10.07 -0.02 -23.48
CA ALA A 140 10.65 -1.14 -24.22
C ALA A 140 11.84 -0.71 -25.12
N ALA A 141 11.81 0.52 -25.65
CA ALA A 141 12.90 1.08 -26.46
C ALA A 141 14.11 1.55 -25.62
N ARG A 142 13.93 1.80 -24.32
CA ARG A 142 14.97 2.22 -23.37
C ARG A 142 14.79 1.48 -22.06
N PRO A 143 15.26 0.24 -21.97
CA PRO A 143 15.09 -0.59 -20.77
C PRO A 143 16.00 -0.13 -19.61
N THR A 144 17.06 0.63 -19.90
CA THR A 144 17.96 1.18 -18.88
C THR A 144 17.65 2.65 -18.68
N PRO A 145 17.28 3.07 -17.45
CA PRO A 145 17.06 4.48 -17.15
C PRO A 145 18.37 5.28 -17.28
N LEU A 146 18.24 6.60 -17.54
CA LEU A 146 19.40 7.48 -17.60
C LEU A 146 20.17 7.49 -16.27
N TRP A 147 19.44 7.47 -15.16
CA TRP A 147 20.01 7.30 -13.83
C TRP A 147 19.13 6.36 -12.98
N GLU A 148 19.76 5.63 -12.10
CA GLU A 148 19.10 4.77 -11.14
C GLU A 148 19.90 4.69 -9.83
N ILE A 149 19.19 4.47 -8.73
CA ILE A 149 19.78 4.11 -7.45
C ILE A 149 19.43 2.64 -7.21
N ARG A 150 20.43 1.79 -7.08
CA ARG A 150 20.27 0.42 -6.60
C ARG A 150 20.60 0.35 -5.13
N ALA A 151 19.75 -0.22 -4.32
CA ALA A 151 19.95 -0.35 -2.89
C ALA A 151 19.65 -1.76 -2.40
N GLY A 152 20.35 -2.17 -1.35
CA GLY A 152 20.04 -3.43 -0.66
C GLY A 152 18.67 -3.38 0.00
N SER A 153 18.34 -2.24 0.62
CA SER A 153 17.01 -1.95 1.16
C SER A 153 16.71 -0.45 1.16
N VAL A 154 15.42 -0.15 1.16
CA VAL A 154 14.88 1.21 1.38
C VAL A 154 13.81 1.11 2.46
N ILE A 155 13.82 2.04 3.40
CA ILE A 155 12.73 2.24 4.35
C ILE A 155 12.06 3.56 4.00
N HIS A 156 10.79 3.53 3.72
CA HIS A 156 9.94 4.69 3.56
C HIS A 156 9.24 4.97 4.88
N ASP A 157 9.45 6.14 5.44
CA ASP A 157 8.76 6.67 6.62
C ASP A 157 7.76 7.72 6.16
N THR A 158 6.47 7.39 6.22
CA THR A 158 5.39 8.28 5.76
C THR A 158 5.19 9.48 6.68
N GLU A 159 5.46 9.34 8.00
CA GLU A 159 5.32 10.46 8.95
C GLU A 159 6.44 11.48 8.77
N GLU A 160 7.70 11.01 8.69
CA GLU A 160 8.85 11.90 8.47
C GLU A 160 8.99 12.32 7.01
N ARG A 161 8.23 11.71 6.09
CA ARG A 161 8.30 11.93 4.64
C ARG A 161 9.73 11.77 4.13
N GLN A 162 10.34 10.62 4.46
CA GLN A 162 11.73 10.32 4.17
C GLN A 162 11.91 8.91 3.61
N LEU A 163 12.91 8.79 2.73
CA LEU A 163 13.37 7.53 2.17
C LEU A 163 14.81 7.27 2.66
N TYR A 164 15.01 6.19 3.38
CA TYR A 164 16.31 5.76 3.90
C TYR A 164 16.85 4.60 3.08
N PHE A 165 17.88 4.85 2.30
CA PHE A 165 18.54 3.86 1.46
C PHE A 165 19.75 3.26 2.19
N SER A 166 19.87 1.93 2.16
CA SER A 166 21.03 1.19 2.67
C SER A 166 21.78 0.54 1.52
N ASN A 167 23.12 0.68 1.52
CA ASN A 167 24.00 0.18 0.47
C ASN A 167 23.58 0.70 -0.92
N ALA A 168 23.41 2.01 -1.04
CA ALA A 168 22.99 2.66 -2.27
C ALA A 168 24.15 2.76 -3.27
N GLN A 169 23.90 2.36 -4.51
CA GLN A 169 24.77 2.51 -5.65
C GLN A 169 24.08 3.40 -6.69
N ILE A 170 24.63 4.57 -6.93
CA ILE A 170 24.15 5.46 -7.98
C ILE A 170 24.75 5.02 -9.30
N ARG A 171 23.89 4.85 -10.32
CA ARG A 171 24.27 4.42 -11.66
C ARG A 171 23.77 5.43 -12.69
N VAL A 172 24.58 5.68 -13.72
CA VAL A 172 24.24 6.52 -14.86
C VAL A 172 24.42 5.69 -16.13
N ALA A 173 23.37 5.59 -16.93
CA ALA A 173 23.33 4.74 -18.12
C ALA A 173 23.78 3.28 -17.84
N GLY A 174 23.44 2.75 -16.67
CA GLY A 174 23.81 1.41 -16.24
C GLY A 174 25.22 1.27 -15.64
N ILE A 175 26.06 2.32 -15.66
CA ILE A 175 27.41 2.31 -15.10
C ILE A 175 27.39 2.81 -13.65
N PRO A 176 27.95 2.05 -12.68
CA PRO A 176 28.05 2.51 -11.29
C PRO A 176 29.08 3.64 -11.18
N VAL A 177 28.63 4.79 -10.64
CA VAL A 177 29.46 6.00 -10.46
C VAL A 177 29.76 6.31 -9.01
N PHE A 178 28.82 6.02 -8.09
CA PHE A 178 29.01 6.27 -6.66
C PHE A 178 28.41 5.13 -5.83
N TYR A 179 29.04 4.89 -4.67
CA TYR A 179 28.52 4.02 -3.63
C TYR A 179 28.38 4.81 -2.34
N ILE A 180 27.18 4.74 -1.73
CA ILE A 180 26.86 5.46 -0.51
C ILE A 180 26.26 4.42 0.47
N PRO A 181 26.93 4.12 1.60
CA PRO A 181 26.46 3.13 2.55
C PRO A 181 25.08 3.45 3.13
N ARG A 182 24.81 4.72 3.38
CA ARG A 182 23.51 5.23 3.87
C ARG A 182 23.19 6.53 3.14
N LEU A 183 22.05 6.57 2.46
CA LEU A 183 21.54 7.74 1.76
C LEU A 183 20.14 8.06 2.27
N ARG A 184 19.88 9.33 2.53
CA ARG A 184 18.55 9.83 2.92
C ARG A 184 18.06 10.80 1.86
N LEU A 185 16.84 10.59 1.39
CA LEU A 185 16.17 11.46 0.43
C LEU A 185 14.80 11.86 0.96
N PRO A 186 14.32 13.08 0.67
CA PRO A 186 12.94 13.44 0.95
C PRO A 186 12.00 12.62 0.06
N ASP A 187 10.83 12.31 0.60
CA ASP A 187 9.71 11.75 -0.15
C ASP A 187 9.11 12.85 -1.04
N PRO A 188 8.89 12.62 -2.34
CA PRO A 188 8.30 13.60 -3.24
C PRO A 188 6.78 13.79 -3.09
N THR A 189 6.09 13.04 -2.18
CA THR A 189 4.63 13.13 -1.95
C THR A 189 4.20 14.29 -1.06
#